data_cd7247ed048dd475b18aab34f8355baf
#
_entry.id   cd7247ed048dd475b18aab34f8355baf
#
_cell.length_a   1.000
_cell.length_b   1.000
_cell.length_c   1.000
_cell.angle_alpha   90.00
_cell.angle_beta   90.00
_cell.angle_gamma   90.00
#
_symmetry.space_group_name_H-M   'P 1'
#
loop_
_entity.id
_entity.type
_entity.pdbx_description
1 polymer ?
#
loop_
_entity_poly.entity_id
_entity_poly.type
_entity_poly.pdbx_seq_one_letter_code
_entity_poly.pdbx_strand_id
1 'polypeptide(L)'
;QEKKKIILSGSDYLSLFCDRDWLSEAIDNIVKNAFDHTESGAVIGITWRALPSGIQIVVKDNGCGIHPEDIHHIFKRFYRSRFSKDTQGIGLGLPLAKAVIEAHGGAIEVDSELGRGTSFTINFLIPTKL
;
A
#
# COMPACT_ATOMS: atom_id res chain seq x y z
N GLN A 1 -23.17 7.86 1.24
CA GLN A 1 -21.84 8.35 1.60
C GLN A 1 -21.13 7.34 2.47
N GLU A 2 -20.00 6.87 2.02
CA GLU A 2 -19.24 5.87 2.73
C GLU A 2 -18.50 6.47 3.92
N LYS A 3 -18.60 5.78 5.06
CA LYS A 3 -17.85 6.14 6.24
C LYS A 3 -16.80 5.06 6.49
N LYS A 4 -15.56 5.41 6.21
CA LYS A 4 -14.42 4.55 6.48
C LYS A 4 -13.49 5.27 7.42
N LYS A 5 -12.87 4.51 8.30
CA LYS A 5 -11.99 5.07 9.32
C LYS A 5 -10.54 4.85 8.90
N ILE A 6 -9.76 5.92 8.92
CA ILE A 6 -8.32 5.84 8.66
C ILE A 6 -7.60 6.14 9.96
N ILE A 7 -6.76 5.21 10.39
CA ILE A 7 -5.98 5.33 11.63
C ILE A 7 -4.52 5.46 11.26
N LEU A 8 -3.87 6.51 11.75
CA LEU A 8 -2.46 6.77 11.53
C LEU A 8 -1.70 6.55 12.83
N SER A 9 -0.61 5.81 12.78
CA SER A 9 0.21 5.53 13.95
C SER A 9 1.66 5.35 13.57
N GLY A 10 2.56 6.00 14.30
CA GLY A 10 3.97 5.87 14.06
C GLY A 10 4.79 6.87 14.83
N SER A 11 6.10 6.84 14.60
CA SER A 11 7.04 7.77 15.22
C SER A 11 6.94 9.14 14.57
N ASP A 12 6.93 10.19 15.41
CA ASP A 12 6.88 11.57 14.93
C ASP A 12 8.21 12.05 14.35
N TYR A 13 9.28 11.30 14.58
CA TYR A 13 10.64 11.76 14.26
C TYR A 13 11.29 10.99 13.11
N LEU A 14 10.52 10.16 12.39
CA LEU A 14 11.05 9.48 11.23
C LEU A 14 11.11 10.40 10.03
N SER A 15 12.22 10.34 9.33
CA SER A 15 12.37 11.05 8.06
C SER A 15 13.05 10.14 7.06
N LEU A 16 12.71 10.36 5.80
CA LEU A 16 13.24 9.59 4.69
C LEU A 16 13.68 10.57 3.60
N PHE A 17 14.92 10.43 3.12
CA PHE A 17 15.38 11.21 1.99
C PHE A 17 14.76 10.66 0.70
N CYS A 18 13.91 11.45 0.07
CA CYS A 18 13.12 10.96 -1.06
C CYS A 18 12.63 12.11 -1.92
N ASP A 19 12.13 11.77 -3.10
CA ASP A 19 11.29 12.68 -3.88
C ASP A 19 9.90 12.69 -3.26
N ARG A 20 9.60 13.77 -2.54
CA ARG A 20 8.37 13.86 -1.75
C ARG A 20 7.11 13.71 -2.60
N ASP A 21 7.08 14.35 -3.76
CA ASP A 21 5.89 14.35 -4.59
C ASP A 21 5.61 12.96 -5.18
N TRP A 22 6.65 12.31 -5.71
CA TRP A 22 6.50 10.97 -6.26
C TRP A 22 6.17 9.93 -5.21
N LEU A 23 6.86 10.00 -4.06
CA LEU A 23 6.61 9.02 -3.00
C LEU A 23 5.25 9.22 -2.36
N SER A 24 4.82 10.47 -2.18
CA SER A 24 3.47 10.75 -1.67
C SER A 24 2.41 10.17 -2.60
N GLU A 25 2.58 10.33 -3.91
CA GLU A 25 1.64 9.76 -4.87
C GLU A 25 1.62 8.24 -4.82
N ALA A 26 2.79 7.61 -4.68
CA ALA A 26 2.85 6.16 -4.56
C ALA A 26 2.08 5.66 -3.35
N ILE A 27 2.26 6.29 -2.20
CA ILE A 27 1.56 5.92 -0.97
C ILE A 27 0.06 6.20 -1.10
N ASP A 28 -0.30 7.33 -1.69
CA ASP A 28 -1.71 7.65 -1.94
C ASP A 28 -2.38 6.61 -2.83
N ASN A 29 -1.69 6.09 -3.83
CA ASN A 29 -2.23 5.03 -4.68
C ASN A 29 -2.50 3.75 -3.90
N ILE A 30 -1.63 3.41 -2.95
CA ILE A 30 -1.82 2.23 -2.11
C ILE A 30 -2.99 2.44 -1.16
N VAL A 31 -3.07 3.60 -0.52
CA VAL A 31 -4.17 3.94 0.39
C VAL A 31 -5.49 3.99 -0.36
N LYS A 32 -5.49 4.60 -1.55
CA LYS A 32 -6.69 4.65 -2.39
C LYS A 32 -7.16 3.26 -2.78
N ASN A 33 -6.23 2.36 -3.10
CA ASN A 33 -6.58 0.96 -3.39
C ASN A 33 -7.30 0.33 -2.20
N ALA A 34 -6.74 0.49 -0.99
CA ALA A 34 -7.38 -0.01 0.22
C ALA A 34 -8.76 0.61 0.43
N PHE A 35 -8.88 1.92 0.19
CA PHE A 35 -10.15 2.62 0.33
C PHE A 35 -11.19 2.13 -0.67
N ASP A 36 -10.80 1.93 -1.93
CA ASP A 36 -11.71 1.52 -2.99
C ASP A 36 -12.17 0.06 -2.84
N HIS A 37 -11.37 -0.79 -2.19
CA HIS A 37 -11.68 -2.22 -2.05
C HIS A 37 -12.22 -2.59 -0.66
N THR A 38 -12.64 -1.61 0.11
CA THR A 38 -13.30 -1.84 1.40
C THR A 38 -14.71 -1.29 1.35
N GLU A 39 -15.54 -1.76 2.28
CA GLU A 39 -16.92 -1.31 2.39
C GLU A 39 -17.07 -0.25 3.46
N SER A 40 -18.24 0.39 3.52
CA SER A 40 -18.59 1.35 4.56
C SER A 40 -18.39 0.73 5.95
N GLY A 41 -17.80 1.47 6.85
CA GLY A 41 -17.45 0.98 8.17
C GLY A 41 -16.09 0.34 8.27
N ALA A 42 -15.37 0.19 7.15
CA ALA A 42 -14.05 -0.40 7.14
C ALA A 42 -13.03 0.45 7.89
N VAL A 43 -11.98 -0.20 8.37
CA VAL A 43 -10.86 0.46 9.03
C VAL A 43 -9.62 0.26 8.19
N ILE A 44 -8.93 1.35 7.88
CA ILE A 44 -7.66 1.34 7.16
C ILE A 44 -6.61 1.90 8.11
N GLY A 45 -5.62 1.08 8.45
CA GLY A 45 -4.52 1.48 9.31
C GLY A 45 -3.27 1.76 8.50
N ILE A 46 -2.62 2.89 8.76
CA ILE A 46 -1.33 3.23 8.18
C ILE A 46 -0.36 3.39 9.34
N THR A 47 0.63 2.52 9.39
CA THR A 47 1.64 2.55 10.45
C THR A 47 3.02 2.70 9.84
N TRP A 48 3.93 3.32 10.59
CA TRP A 48 5.32 3.46 10.16
C TRP A 48 6.22 3.33 11.38
N ARG A 49 7.38 2.73 11.15
CA ARG A 49 8.35 2.51 12.21
C ARG A 49 9.77 2.47 11.67
N ALA A 50 10.72 2.76 12.55
CA ALA A 50 12.12 2.56 12.25
C ALA A 50 12.48 1.10 12.44
N LEU A 51 13.29 0.58 11.53
CA LEU A 51 13.95 -0.71 11.64
C LEU A 51 15.45 -0.47 11.79
N PRO A 52 16.22 -1.48 12.22
CA PRO A 52 17.69 -1.30 12.34
C PRO A 52 18.35 -0.82 11.04
N SER A 53 17.81 -1.21 9.89
CA SER A 53 18.40 -0.88 8.59
C SER A 53 17.50 -0.02 7.71
N GLY A 54 16.40 0.53 8.24
CA GLY A 54 15.53 1.30 7.39
C GLY A 54 14.24 1.77 8.04
N ILE A 55 13.24 1.99 7.20
CA ILE A 55 11.91 2.43 7.60
C ILE A 55 10.89 1.47 6.99
N GLN A 56 9.90 1.11 7.78
CA GLN A 56 8.79 0.28 7.32
C GLN A 56 7.48 1.04 7.42
N ILE A 57 6.70 1.00 6.35
CA ILE A 57 5.35 1.55 6.29
C ILE A 57 4.40 0.40 5.97
N VAL A 58 3.32 0.27 6.73
CA VAL A 58 2.32 -0.76 6.50
C VAL A 58 0.97 -0.09 6.29
N VAL A 59 0.29 -0.47 5.21
CA VAL A 59 -1.09 -0.05 4.93
C VAL A 59 -1.96 -1.31 5.02
N LYS A 60 -2.80 -1.37 6.04
CA LYS A 60 -3.60 -2.56 6.33
C LYS A 60 -5.07 -2.20 6.36
N ASP A 61 -5.89 -3.02 5.70
CA ASP A 61 -7.34 -2.87 5.74
C ASP A 61 -8.02 -4.15 6.21
N ASN A 62 -9.28 -4.01 6.62
CA ASN A 62 -10.13 -5.13 7.00
C ASN A 62 -11.20 -5.41 5.94
N GLY A 63 -10.85 -5.23 4.68
CA GLY A 63 -11.75 -5.47 3.56
C GLY A 63 -11.89 -6.94 3.18
N CYS A 64 -12.33 -7.18 1.97
CA CYS A 64 -12.60 -8.54 1.50
C CYS A 64 -11.35 -9.35 1.18
N GLY A 65 -10.19 -8.73 1.12
CA GLY A 65 -8.95 -9.39 0.70
C GLY A 65 -8.83 -9.50 -0.81
N ILE A 66 -7.74 -10.11 -1.23
CA ILE A 66 -7.44 -10.32 -2.65
C ILE A 66 -7.59 -11.80 -2.96
N HIS A 67 -8.30 -12.12 -4.05
CA HIS A 67 -8.46 -13.49 -4.47
C HIS A 67 -7.08 -14.11 -4.76
N PRO A 68 -6.83 -15.38 -4.35
CA PRO A 68 -5.53 -16.01 -4.57
C PRO A 68 -5.07 -16.01 -6.03
N GLU A 69 -6.00 -16.04 -6.98
CA GLU A 69 -5.66 -15.98 -8.40
C GLU A 69 -5.10 -14.62 -8.82
N ASP A 70 -5.38 -13.57 -8.04
CA ASP A 70 -4.98 -12.21 -8.37
C ASP A 70 -3.68 -11.79 -7.69
N ILE A 71 -3.32 -12.40 -6.58
CA ILE A 71 -2.26 -11.90 -5.70
C ILE A 71 -0.93 -11.70 -6.43
N HIS A 72 -0.62 -12.55 -7.41
CA HIS A 72 0.63 -12.46 -8.16
C HIS A 72 0.55 -11.51 -9.36
N HIS A 73 -0.60 -10.88 -9.56
CA HIS A 73 -0.85 -10.04 -10.73
C HIS A 73 -1.17 -8.59 -10.40
N ILE A 74 -1.35 -8.25 -9.12
CA ILE A 74 -1.86 -6.91 -8.73
C ILE A 74 -0.93 -5.77 -9.12
N PHE A 75 0.35 -6.04 -9.33
CA PHE A 75 1.32 -5.03 -9.76
C PHE A 75 1.54 -4.99 -11.27
N LYS A 76 0.83 -5.81 -12.03
CA LYS A 76 0.93 -5.78 -13.49
C LYS A 76 0.11 -4.62 -14.04
N ARG A 77 0.67 -3.94 -15.04
CA ARG A 77 -0.02 -2.83 -15.69
C ARG A 77 -1.31 -3.32 -16.34
N PHE A 78 -2.35 -2.55 -16.18
CA PHE A 78 -3.68 -2.80 -16.75
C PHE A 78 -4.35 -4.08 -16.25
N TYR A 79 -3.77 -4.74 -15.24
CA TYR A 79 -4.40 -5.92 -14.67
C TYR A 79 -5.65 -5.51 -13.90
N ARG A 80 -6.72 -6.22 -14.13
CA ARG A 80 -7.98 -6.05 -13.41
C ARG A 80 -8.49 -7.43 -13.02
N SER A 81 -8.87 -7.56 -11.76
CA SER A 81 -9.44 -8.81 -11.28
C SER A 81 -10.84 -9.02 -11.84
N ARG A 82 -11.13 -10.24 -12.30
CA ARG A 82 -12.49 -10.61 -12.67
C ARG A 82 -13.41 -10.74 -11.45
N PHE A 83 -12.84 -10.76 -10.26
CA PHE A 83 -13.59 -10.83 -9.01
C PHE A 83 -13.89 -9.45 -8.44
N SER A 84 -13.30 -8.42 -9.00
CA SER A 84 -13.49 -7.04 -8.52
C SER A 84 -14.77 -6.45 -9.10
N LYS A 85 -15.50 -5.73 -8.26
CA LYS A 85 -16.68 -4.98 -8.69
C LYS A 85 -16.30 -3.57 -9.14
N ASP A 86 -15.05 -3.18 -8.94
CA ASP A 86 -14.58 -1.86 -9.31
C ASP A 86 -14.36 -1.81 -10.83
N THR A 87 -15.13 -0.96 -11.48
CA THR A 87 -15.01 -0.74 -12.92
C THR A 87 -14.25 0.54 -13.23
N GLN A 88 -13.82 1.27 -12.19
CA GLN A 88 -13.07 2.50 -12.36
C GLN A 88 -11.57 2.22 -12.31
N GLY A 89 -10.80 3.12 -12.89
CA GLY A 89 -9.37 2.97 -12.94
C GLY A 89 -8.91 2.06 -14.07
N ILE A 90 -7.69 2.22 -14.46
CA ILE A 90 -7.11 1.52 -15.62
C ILE A 90 -6.00 0.54 -15.22
N GLY A 91 -5.87 0.25 -13.93
CA GLY A 91 -4.89 -0.72 -13.46
C GLY A 91 -3.45 -0.21 -13.45
N LEU A 92 -3.24 1.09 -13.26
CA LEU A 92 -1.90 1.70 -13.25
C LEU A 92 -1.44 2.15 -11.86
N GLY A 93 -2.35 2.26 -10.90
CA GLY A 93 -2.02 2.81 -9.57
C GLY A 93 -1.00 1.98 -8.80
N LEU A 94 -1.22 0.68 -8.66
CA LEU A 94 -0.30 -0.19 -7.94
C LEU A 94 1.02 -0.41 -8.70
N PRO A 95 1.02 -0.63 -10.02
CA PRO A 95 2.28 -0.71 -10.76
C PRO A 95 3.13 0.55 -10.64
N LEU A 96 2.49 1.72 -10.69
CA LEU A 96 3.20 2.99 -10.52
C LEU A 96 3.77 3.10 -9.11
N ALA A 97 2.98 2.78 -8.09
CA ALA A 97 3.45 2.81 -6.71
C ALA A 97 4.67 1.92 -6.52
N LYS A 98 4.63 0.71 -7.04
CA LYS A 98 5.78 -0.22 -6.95
C LYS A 98 7.02 0.35 -7.64
N ALA A 99 6.85 0.91 -8.85
CA ALA A 99 7.97 1.48 -9.59
C ALA A 99 8.62 2.63 -8.82
N VAL A 100 7.81 3.52 -8.23
CA VAL A 100 8.32 4.65 -7.45
C VAL A 100 9.06 4.17 -6.21
N ILE A 101 8.47 3.22 -5.48
CA ILE A 101 9.10 2.66 -4.28
C ILE A 101 10.44 2.01 -4.62
N GLU A 102 10.49 1.22 -5.68
CA GLU A 102 11.73 0.58 -6.12
C GLU A 102 12.77 1.60 -6.57
N ALA A 103 12.35 2.68 -7.21
CA ALA A 103 13.26 3.77 -7.59
C ALA A 103 13.86 4.48 -6.37
N HIS A 104 13.23 4.38 -5.22
CA HIS A 104 13.74 4.92 -3.96
C HIS A 104 14.50 3.86 -3.13
N GLY A 105 14.85 2.75 -3.74
CA GLY A 105 15.60 1.68 -3.06
C GLY A 105 14.73 0.86 -2.11
N GLY A 106 13.42 0.94 -2.24
CA GLY A 106 12.47 0.22 -1.40
C GLY A 106 11.92 -1.03 -2.05
N ALA A 107 11.15 -1.76 -1.29
CA ALA A 107 10.41 -2.93 -1.75
C ALA A 107 9.00 -2.88 -1.20
N ILE A 108 8.05 -3.43 -1.94
CA ILE A 108 6.67 -3.54 -1.50
C ILE A 108 6.25 -5.01 -1.55
N GLU A 109 5.61 -5.45 -0.49
CA GLU A 109 5.07 -6.80 -0.38
C GLU A 109 3.59 -6.71 -0.04
N VAL A 110 2.83 -7.72 -0.44
CA VAL A 110 1.41 -7.81 -0.16
C VAL A 110 1.13 -9.12 0.56
N ASP A 111 0.29 -9.05 1.59
CA ASP A 111 -0.23 -10.20 2.28
C ASP A 111 -1.74 -10.03 2.39
N SER A 112 -2.50 -11.02 2.01
CA SER A 112 -3.95 -10.90 1.95
C SER A 112 -4.62 -12.25 2.19
N GLU A 113 -5.76 -12.20 2.85
CA GLU A 113 -6.61 -13.36 3.09
C GLU A 113 -8.04 -12.98 2.83
N LEU A 114 -8.73 -13.77 1.99
CA LEU A 114 -10.14 -13.52 1.69
C LEU A 114 -10.96 -13.51 2.96
N GLY A 115 -11.81 -12.52 3.09
CA GLY A 115 -12.66 -12.33 4.26
C GLY A 115 -11.99 -11.64 5.44
N ARG A 116 -10.69 -11.38 5.37
CA ARG A 116 -9.94 -10.74 6.47
C ARG A 116 -9.33 -9.41 6.12
N GLY A 117 -8.87 -9.26 4.88
CA GLY A 117 -8.32 -8.00 4.42
C GLY A 117 -6.96 -8.13 3.77
N THR A 118 -6.32 -7.00 3.56
CA THR A 118 -5.06 -6.89 2.82
C THR A 118 -4.08 -6.01 3.57
N SER A 119 -2.81 -6.38 3.52
CA SER A 119 -1.73 -5.61 4.11
C SER A 119 -0.64 -5.40 3.08
N PHE A 120 -0.30 -4.15 2.81
CA PHE A 120 0.85 -3.79 1.98
C PHE A 120 1.97 -3.33 2.91
N THR A 121 3.13 -3.94 2.78
CA THR A 121 4.31 -3.60 3.57
C THR A 121 5.36 -3.00 2.66
N ILE A 122 5.79 -1.78 2.98
CA ILE A 122 6.78 -1.04 2.22
C ILE A 122 8.01 -0.89 3.10
N ASN A 123 9.16 -1.35 2.61
CA ASN A 123 10.42 -1.26 3.33
C ASN A 123 11.41 -0.42 2.54
N PHE A 124 11.99 0.59 3.19
CA PHE A 124 13.08 1.39 2.63
C PHE A 124 14.35 1.13 3.41
N LEU A 125 15.42 0.86 2.70
CA LEU A 125 16.73 0.72 3.31
C LEU A 125 17.36 2.11 3.46
N ILE A 126 17.89 2.39 4.63
CA ILE A 126 18.64 3.62 4.88
C ILE A 126 20.12 3.25 4.87
N PRO A 127 20.94 3.93 4.03
CA PRO A 127 22.36 3.66 4.01
C PRO A 127 22.98 3.85 5.38
N THR A 128 23.81 2.88 5.79
CA THR A 128 24.54 2.98 7.06
C THR A 128 25.68 3.96 6.87
N LYS A 129 25.81 4.91 7.80
CA LYS A 129 26.98 5.79 7.82
C LYS A 129 28.16 5.02 8.40
N LEU A 130 29.23 5.05 7.67
CA LEU A 130 30.49 4.49 8.14
C LEU A 130 31.31 5.54 8.87
#